data_b416064890b20f351641770f7d10bfbf
#
_entry.id   b416064890b20f351641770f7d10bfbf
#
_cell.length_a   1.000
_cell.length_b   1.000
_cell.length_c   1.000
_cell.angle_alpha   90.00
_cell.angle_beta   90.00
_cell.angle_gamma   90.00
#
_symmetry.space_group_name_H-M   'P 1'
#
loop_
_entity.id
_entity.type
_entity.pdbx_description
1 polymer ?
#
loop_
_entity_poly.entity_id
_entity_poly.type
_entity_poly.pdbx_seq_one_letter_code
_entity_poly.pdbx_strand_id
1 'polypeptide(L)'
;MLKKEKLVDNQFTWPISRKLLFLILEDKVSDVFVCELVWERLFYTKEKNTNDLISSELTPAYWSEKFVKAPQVISERIASVHLTRSIPKEHKQGLKNFLNFKGYKINELYPRKTRRATAVNWLIYWAIESNSFSINTDKLPAASSPSANPAIGHLGDPEIK
;
A
#
# COMPACT_ATOMS: atom_id res chain seq x y z
N MET A 1 -6.48 23.41 3.09
CA MET A 1 -6.79 22.28 2.19
C MET A 1 -5.79 22.20 1.05
N LEU A 2 -5.68 23.21 0.19
CA LEU A 2 -4.70 23.24 -0.90
C LEU A 2 -3.24 23.10 -0.41
N LYS A 3 -2.89 23.73 0.72
CA LYS A 3 -1.56 23.62 1.31
C LYS A 3 -1.25 22.22 1.84
N LYS A 4 -2.25 21.49 2.33
CA LYS A 4 -2.11 20.13 2.83
C LYS A 4 -1.88 19.15 1.67
N GLU A 5 -2.58 19.33 0.55
CA GLU A 5 -2.41 18.53 -0.64
C GLU A 5 -1.02 18.71 -1.27
N LYS A 6 -0.52 19.95 -1.36
CA LYS A 6 0.83 20.23 -1.86
C LYS A 6 1.92 19.66 -0.96
N LEU A 7 1.72 19.69 0.37
CA LEU A 7 2.67 19.11 1.32
C LEU A 7 2.72 17.60 1.19
N VAL A 8 1.57 16.97 0.94
CA VAL A 8 1.46 15.53 0.74
C VAL A 8 2.25 15.08 -0.49
N ASP A 9 2.09 15.76 -1.64
CA ASP A 9 2.79 15.42 -2.88
C ASP A 9 4.31 15.51 -2.77
N ASN A 10 4.82 16.48 -2.00
CA ASN A 10 6.27 16.69 -1.83
C ASN A 10 6.88 15.82 -0.74
N GLN A 11 6.05 15.15 0.06
CA GLN A 11 6.47 14.40 1.24
C GLN A 11 6.84 12.96 0.95
N PHE A 12 6.37 12.41 -0.16
CA PHE A 12 6.52 10.99 -0.48
C PHE A 12 7.61 10.77 -1.52
N THR A 13 8.47 9.78 -1.24
CA THR A 13 9.57 9.42 -2.14
C THR A 13 9.05 8.90 -3.48
N TRP A 14 7.98 8.10 -3.43
CA TRP A 14 7.42 7.44 -4.61
C TRP A 14 6.01 7.92 -4.87
N PRO A 15 5.77 8.67 -5.97
CA PRO A 15 4.42 9.06 -6.33
C PRO A 15 3.59 7.84 -6.76
N ILE A 16 2.28 7.88 -6.49
CA ILE A 16 1.39 6.81 -6.93
C ILE A 16 1.14 6.99 -8.41
N SER A 17 1.57 6.00 -9.19
CA SER A 17 1.45 5.99 -10.64
C SER A 17 0.96 4.61 -11.08
N ARG A 18 0.44 4.55 -12.30
CA ARG A 18 0.00 3.28 -12.88
C ARG A 18 1.16 2.26 -12.93
N LYS A 19 2.35 2.70 -13.31
CA LYS A 19 3.54 1.84 -13.36
C LYS A 19 3.90 1.28 -11.99
N LEU A 20 3.87 2.12 -10.95
CA LEU A 20 4.17 1.67 -9.59
C LEU A 20 3.16 0.61 -9.13
N LEU A 21 1.88 0.87 -9.37
CA LEU A 21 0.83 -0.07 -8.96
C LEU A 21 0.96 -1.43 -9.64
N PHE A 22 1.36 -1.44 -10.92
CA PHE A 22 1.61 -2.71 -11.62
C PHE A 22 2.84 -3.43 -11.09
N LEU A 23 3.89 -2.72 -10.65
CA LEU A 23 5.02 -3.38 -9.98
C LEU A 23 4.56 -4.14 -8.75
N ILE A 24 3.59 -3.60 -8.01
CA ILE A 24 3.03 -4.26 -6.84
C ILE A 24 2.21 -5.49 -7.25
N LEU A 25 1.31 -5.33 -8.21
CA LEU A 25 0.45 -6.43 -8.68
C LEU A 25 1.25 -7.57 -9.32
N GLU A 26 2.35 -7.24 -9.97
CA GLU A 26 3.22 -8.22 -10.62
C GLU A 26 4.31 -8.79 -9.70
N ASP A 27 4.26 -8.44 -8.41
CA ASP A 27 5.17 -8.94 -7.39
C ASP A 27 6.65 -8.59 -7.66
N LYS A 28 6.89 -7.39 -8.16
CA LYS A 28 8.24 -6.91 -8.48
C LYS A 28 8.83 -5.98 -7.43
N VAL A 29 8.14 -5.79 -6.32
CA VAL A 29 8.61 -5.07 -5.14
C VAL A 29 8.18 -5.83 -3.89
N SER A 30 8.94 -5.66 -2.80
CA SER A 30 8.72 -6.44 -1.57
C SER A 30 7.44 -6.05 -0.84
N ASP A 31 6.97 -6.93 0.04
CA ASP A 31 5.83 -6.66 0.91
C ASP A 31 6.14 -5.51 1.87
N VAL A 32 7.37 -5.45 2.37
CA VAL A 32 7.82 -4.35 3.24
C VAL A 32 7.68 -3.00 2.53
N PHE A 33 8.11 -2.95 1.27
CA PHE A 33 7.98 -1.73 0.47
C PHE A 33 6.51 -1.30 0.30
N VAL A 34 5.65 -2.26 -0.01
CA VAL A 34 4.21 -1.97 -0.19
C VAL A 34 3.59 -1.44 1.12
N CYS A 35 3.94 -2.05 2.24
CA CYS A 35 3.45 -1.60 3.55
C CYS A 35 3.91 -0.18 3.86
N GLU A 36 5.16 0.15 3.57
CA GLU A 36 5.68 1.50 3.78
C GLU A 36 4.92 2.55 2.96
N LEU A 37 4.56 2.22 1.70
CA LEU A 37 3.75 3.12 0.88
C LEU A 37 2.42 3.48 1.55
N VAL A 38 1.78 2.50 2.17
CA VAL A 38 0.50 2.70 2.87
C VAL A 38 0.70 3.55 4.12
N TRP A 39 1.65 3.18 4.98
CA TRP A 39 1.81 3.83 6.28
C TRP A 39 2.33 5.26 6.15
N GLU A 40 3.20 5.55 5.18
CA GLU A 40 3.64 6.92 4.92
C GLU A 40 2.44 7.83 4.61
N ARG A 41 1.49 7.32 3.85
CA ARG A 41 0.29 8.08 3.45
C ARG A 41 -0.72 8.23 4.57
N LEU A 42 -0.58 7.45 5.63
CA LEU A 42 -1.34 7.57 6.86
C LEU A 42 -0.57 8.33 7.93
N PHE A 43 0.57 8.93 7.55
CA PHE A 43 1.40 9.80 8.39
C PHE A 43 2.01 9.09 9.60
N TYR A 44 2.30 7.80 9.45
CA TYR A 44 3.15 7.08 10.40
C TYR A 44 4.59 7.50 10.17
N THR A 45 5.33 7.67 11.25
CA THR A 45 6.73 8.13 11.21
C THR A 45 7.65 7.11 11.86
N LYS A 46 8.89 7.05 11.38
CA LYS A 46 9.88 6.12 11.95
C LYS A 46 10.37 6.60 13.30
N GLU A 47 10.36 5.70 14.28
CA GLU A 47 10.97 5.93 15.58
C GLU A 47 12.48 5.79 15.48
N LYS A 48 13.22 6.72 16.11
CA LYS A 48 14.68 6.80 15.95
C LYS A 48 15.44 5.57 16.42
N ASN A 49 14.95 4.91 17.48
CA ASN A 49 15.68 3.81 18.12
C ASN A 49 15.37 2.44 17.54
N THR A 50 14.17 2.24 17.01
CA THR A 50 13.67 0.93 16.59
C THR A 50 13.38 0.82 15.11
N ASN A 51 13.32 1.94 14.39
CA ASN A 51 12.83 2.03 12.99
C ASN A 51 11.38 1.59 12.81
N ASP A 52 10.65 1.37 13.90
CA ASP A 52 9.22 1.09 13.82
C ASP A 52 8.46 2.32 13.33
N LEU A 53 7.40 2.08 12.58
CA LEU A 53 6.50 3.14 12.15
C LEU A 53 5.43 3.34 13.21
N ILE A 54 5.37 4.56 13.74
CA ILE A 54 4.46 4.93 14.84
C ILE A 54 3.51 6.02 14.34
N SER A 55 2.25 5.95 14.76
CA SER A 55 1.25 6.94 14.40
C SER A 55 1.66 8.34 14.87
N SER A 56 1.28 9.36 14.12
CA SER A 56 1.53 10.76 14.43
C SER A 56 0.22 11.51 14.66
N GLU A 57 0.31 12.79 14.98
CA GLU A 57 -0.86 13.65 15.14
C GLU A 57 -1.70 13.75 13.86
N LEU A 58 -1.07 13.58 12.70
CA LEU A 58 -1.74 13.62 11.40
C LEU A 58 -2.43 12.31 11.04
N THR A 59 -2.11 11.22 11.74
CA THR A 59 -2.72 9.91 11.46
C THR A 59 -4.20 9.94 11.82
N PRO A 60 -5.10 9.53 10.90
CA PRO A 60 -6.52 9.47 11.22
C PRO A 60 -6.81 8.56 12.41
N ALA A 61 -7.79 8.95 13.25
CA ALA A 61 -8.15 8.21 14.45
C ALA A 61 -8.55 6.75 14.16
N TYR A 62 -9.19 6.50 13.04
CA TYR A 62 -9.54 5.16 12.59
C TYR A 62 -8.33 4.21 12.64
N TRP A 63 -7.14 4.75 12.33
CA TRP A 63 -5.89 3.99 12.31
C TRP A 63 -5.15 4.07 13.64
N SER A 64 -4.96 5.28 14.17
CA SER A 64 -4.13 5.48 15.36
C SER A 64 -4.73 4.85 16.63
N GLU A 65 -6.05 4.80 16.73
CA GLU A 65 -6.72 4.17 17.88
C GLU A 65 -6.53 2.65 17.89
N LYS A 66 -6.46 2.03 16.73
CA LYS A 66 -6.26 0.58 16.63
C LYS A 66 -4.78 0.20 16.55
N PHE A 67 -4.00 0.98 15.83
CA PHE A 67 -2.60 0.69 15.57
C PHE A 67 -1.73 1.90 15.90
N VAL A 68 -1.22 1.96 17.12
CA VAL A 68 -0.20 2.96 17.49
C VAL A 68 1.08 2.67 16.72
N LYS A 69 1.46 1.39 16.65
CA LYS A 69 2.56 0.88 15.84
C LYS A 69 2.00 0.25 14.58
N ALA A 70 2.54 0.59 13.42
CA ALA A 70 2.06 0.09 12.14
C ALA A 70 2.26 -1.43 12.03
N PRO A 71 1.20 -2.22 11.81
CA PRO A 71 1.34 -3.64 11.51
C PRO A 71 1.68 -3.84 10.03
N GLN A 72 1.91 -5.08 9.63
CA GLN A 72 2.17 -5.44 8.24
C GLN A 72 0.85 -5.77 7.53
N VAL A 73 0.42 -4.93 6.61
CA VAL A 73 -0.90 -5.09 5.94
C VAL A 73 -0.98 -6.32 5.04
N ILE A 74 0.15 -6.85 4.62
CA ILE A 74 0.19 -8.04 3.75
C ILE A 74 0.35 -9.30 4.58
N SER A 75 1.30 -9.32 5.51
CA SER A 75 1.56 -10.53 6.30
C SER A 75 0.51 -10.79 7.37
N GLU A 76 -0.18 -9.76 7.87
CA GLU A 76 -1.13 -9.88 8.96
C GLU A 76 -2.58 -9.68 8.51
N ARG A 77 -3.39 -10.70 8.72
CA ARG A 77 -4.80 -10.68 8.29
C ARG A 77 -5.59 -9.53 8.91
N ILE A 78 -5.40 -9.27 10.19
CA ILE A 78 -6.13 -8.20 10.92
C ILE A 78 -5.88 -6.84 10.26
N ALA A 79 -4.63 -6.56 9.94
CA ALA A 79 -4.27 -5.31 9.28
C ALA A 79 -4.87 -5.20 7.88
N SER A 80 -4.84 -6.29 7.12
CA SER A 80 -5.42 -6.31 5.77
C SER A 80 -6.94 -6.11 5.81
N VAL A 81 -7.62 -6.73 6.76
CA VAL A 81 -9.07 -6.56 6.94
C VAL A 81 -9.40 -5.11 7.30
N HIS A 82 -8.62 -4.51 8.19
CA HIS A 82 -8.81 -3.11 8.56
C HIS A 82 -8.61 -2.18 7.38
N LEU A 83 -7.59 -2.47 6.56
CA LEU A 83 -7.34 -1.73 5.32
C LEU A 83 -8.52 -1.84 4.34
N THR A 84 -9.01 -3.05 4.13
CA THR A 84 -10.18 -3.30 3.26
C THR A 84 -11.40 -2.50 3.71
N ARG A 85 -11.67 -2.49 5.00
CA ARG A 85 -12.82 -1.77 5.58
C ARG A 85 -12.67 -0.25 5.48
N SER A 86 -11.45 0.26 5.38
CA SER A 86 -11.21 1.70 5.25
C SER A 86 -11.55 2.24 3.87
N ILE A 87 -11.67 1.38 2.86
CA ILE A 87 -11.98 1.80 1.50
C ILE A 87 -13.48 2.01 1.37
N PRO A 88 -13.95 3.23 1.03
CA PRO A 88 -15.38 3.48 0.85
C PRO A 88 -15.98 2.64 -0.28
N LYS A 89 -17.28 2.40 -0.19
CA LYS A 89 -18.01 1.56 -1.13
C LYS A 89 -17.81 2.01 -2.59
N GLU A 90 -17.84 3.30 -2.85
CA GLU A 90 -17.68 3.87 -4.19
C GLU A 90 -16.28 3.70 -4.77
N HIS A 91 -15.31 3.31 -3.94
CA HIS A 91 -13.92 3.06 -4.36
C HIS A 91 -13.55 1.57 -4.39
N LYS A 92 -14.49 0.67 -4.11
CA LYS A 92 -14.22 -0.77 -4.02
C LYS A 92 -13.79 -1.39 -5.35
N GLN A 93 -14.14 -0.77 -6.47
CA GLN A 93 -13.82 -1.26 -7.81
C GLN A 93 -12.64 -0.53 -8.48
N GLY A 94 -11.78 0.09 -7.67
CA GLY A 94 -10.66 0.87 -8.19
C GLY A 94 -9.71 0.09 -9.08
N LEU A 95 -9.39 -1.15 -8.72
CA LEU A 95 -8.51 -2.02 -9.51
C LEU A 95 -9.06 -2.22 -10.92
N LYS A 96 -10.34 -2.52 -11.04
CA LYS A 96 -10.99 -2.72 -12.33
C LYS A 96 -11.10 -1.41 -13.11
N ASN A 97 -11.57 -0.35 -12.45
CA ASN A 97 -11.87 0.91 -13.10
C ASN A 97 -10.61 1.67 -13.52
N PHE A 98 -9.56 1.61 -12.71
CA PHE A 98 -8.34 2.40 -12.92
C PHE A 98 -7.26 1.64 -13.68
N LEU A 99 -7.11 0.34 -13.39
CA LEU A 99 -6.03 -0.49 -13.94
C LEU A 99 -6.54 -1.56 -14.90
N ASN A 100 -7.85 -1.68 -15.06
CA ASN A 100 -8.46 -2.78 -15.80
C ASN A 100 -7.99 -4.15 -15.29
N PHE A 101 -7.70 -4.24 -13.99
CA PHE A 101 -7.25 -5.45 -13.35
C PHE A 101 -8.47 -6.26 -12.89
N LYS A 102 -8.62 -7.47 -13.44
CA LYS A 102 -9.79 -8.32 -13.19
C LYS A 102 -9.59 -9.35 -12.07
N GLY A 103 -8.44 -9.32 -11.43
CA GLY A 103 -8.10 -10.25 -10.35
C GLY A 103 -7.09 -11.29 -10.80
N TYR A 104 -6.67 -12.11 -9.84
CA TYR A 104 -5.78 -13.23 -10.10
C TYR A 104 -6.58 -14.48 -10.46
N LYS A 105 -5.95 -15.43 -11.13
CA LYS A 105 -6.55 -16.72 -11.42
C LYS A 105 -6.78 -17.50 -10.12
N ILE A 106 -7.71 -18.46 -10.14
CA ILE A 106 -8.07 -19.25 -8.94
C ILE A 106 -6.84 -19.92 -8.33
N ASN A 107 -5.95 -20.47 -9.14
CA ASN A 107 -4.72 -21.11 -8.65
C ASN A 107 -3.65 -20.12 -8.14
N GLU A 108 -3.90 -18.82 -8.26
CA GLU A 108 -3.01 -17.77 -7.79
C GLU A 108 -3.57 -17.00 -6.58
N LEU A 109 -4.69 -17.46 -6.00
CA LEU A 109 -5.36 -16.77 -4.89
C LEU A 109 -4.70 -17.10 -3.54
N TYR A 110 -3.46 -16.70 -3.37
CA TYR A 110 -2.78 -16.77 -2.09
C TYR A 110 -3.14 -15.56 -1.23
N PRO A 111 -3.23 -15.70 0.09
CA PRO A 111 -3.49 -14.54 0.96
C PRO A 111 -2.55 -13.38 0.70
N ARG A 112 -1.26 -13.65 0.49
CA ARG A 112 -0.28 -12.63 0.19
C ARG A 112 -0.65 -11.81 -1.05
N LYS A 113 -1.00 -12.48 -2.16
CA LYS A 113 -1.37 -11.79 -3.41
C LYS A 113 -2.65 -10.99 -3.27
N THR A 114 -3.68 -11.55 -2.65
CA THR A 114 -4.95 -10.86 -2.48
C THR A 114 -4.80 -9.63 -1.57
N ARG A 115 -3.95 -9.70 -0.55
CA ARG A 115 -3.68 -8.57 0.33
C ARG A 115 -2.85 -7.48 -0.37
N ARG A 116 -1.96 -7.86 -1.27
CA ARG A 116 -1.22 -6.90 -2.11
C ARG A 116 -2.19 -6.16 -3.04
N ALA A 117 -3.13 -6.86 -3.63
CA ALA A 117 -4.18 -6.24 -4.45
C ALA A 117 -5.05 -5.30 -3.61
N THR A 118 -5.37 -5.66 -2.39
CA THR A 118 -6.10 -4.77 -1.46
C THR A 118 -5.30 -3.49 -1.19
N ALA A 119 -3.99 -3.61 -0.97
CA ALA A 119 -3.13 -2.44 -0.77
C ALA A 119 -3.11 -1.54 -2.02
N VAL A 120 -3.05 -2.13 -3.21
CA VAL A 120 -3.12 -1.35 -4.45
C VAL A 120 -4.46 -0.61 -4.55
N ASN A 121 -5.56 -1.28 -4.24
CA ASN A 121 -6.88 -0.65 -4.28
C ASN A 121 -6.95 0.53 -3.29
N TRP A 122 -6.38 0.36 -2.10
CA TRP A 122 -6.32 1.44 -1.11
C TRP A 122 -5.47 2.61 -1.61
N LEU A 123 -4.33 2.32 -2.25
CA LEU A 123 -3.46 3.37 -2.80
C LEU A 123 -4.16 4.15 -3.92
N ILE A 124 -4.95 3.47 -4.75
CA ILE A 124 -5.78 4.13 -5.78
C ILE A 124 -6.79 5.06 -5.11
N TYR A 125 -7.51 4.57 -4.12
CA TYR A 125 -8.47 5.35 -3.35
C TYR A 125 -7.80 6.59 -2.76
N TRP A 126 -6.67 6.41 -2.08
CA TRP A 126 -5.92 7.51 -1.48
C TRP A 126 -5.50 8.55 -2.54
N ALA A 127 -5.00 8.09 -3.67
CA ALA A 127 -4.53 8.97 -4.75
C ALA A 127 -5.68 9.77 -5.38
N ILE A 128 -6.84 9.17 -5.53
CA ILE A 128 -8.03 9.84 -6.05
C ILE A 128 -8.49 10.93 -5.06
N GLU A 129 -8.65 10.57 -3.80
CA GLU A 129 -9.13 11.50 -2.76
C GLU A 129 -8.17 12.66 -2.52
N SER A 130 -6.86 12.42 -2.61
CA SER A 130 -5.85 13.46 -2.45
C SER A 130 -5.49 14.18 -3.74
N ASN A 131 -6.10 13.79 -4.86
CA ASN A 131 -5.81 14.31 -6.20
C ASN A 131 -4.32 14.29 -6.52
N SER A 132 -3.64 13.20 -6.17
CA SER A 132 -2.20 13.06 -6.30
C SER A 132 -1.77 11.88 -7.17
N PHE A 133 -2.66 11.40 -8.06
CA PHE A 133 -2.30 10.35 -8.99
C PHE A 133 -1.35 10.90 -10.06
N SER A 134 -0.16 10.31 -10.17
CA SER A 134 0.86 10.76 -11.10
C SER A 134 0.72 10.02 -12.44
N ILE A 135 0.46 10.79 -13.50
CA ILE A 135 0.22 10.21 -14.84
C ILE A 135 1.54 9.95 -15.58
N ASN A 136 2.46 10.89 -15.54
CA ASN A 136 3.69 10.85 -16.34
C ASN A 136 4.93 10.89 -15.45
N THR A 137 5.16 9.83 -14.68
CA THR A 137 6.37 9.76 -13.87
C THR A 137 7.19 8.53 -14.22
N ASP A 138 8.52 8.71 -14.27
CA ASP A 138 9.48 7.63 -14.34
C ASP A 138 10.15 7.39 -12.98
N LYS A 139 9.67 8.06 -11.93
CA LYS A 139 10.18 7.88 -10.58
C LYS A 139 9.63 6.59 -9.98
N LEU A 140 10.38 5.52 -10.13
CA LEU A 140 10.02 4.18 -9.72
C LEU A 140 11.14 3.54 -8.91
N PRO A 141 10.82 2.69 -7.93
CA PRO A 141 11.83 1.90 -7.25
C PRO A 141 12.46 0.89 -8.20
N ALA A 142 13.61 0.37 -7.85
CA ALA A 142 14.23 -0.72 -8.59
C ALA A 142 13.31 -1.94 -8.55
N ALA A 143 12.96 -2.47 -9.73
CA ALA A 143 12.15 -3.68 -9.82
C ALA A 143 13.02 -4.91 -9.61
N SER A 144 12.49 -5.89 -8.90
CA SER A 144 13.10 -7.21 -8.75
C SER A 144 12.28 -8.25 -9.49
N SER A 145 12.80 -9.47 -9.59
CA SER A 145 11.99 -10.59 -10.06
C SER A 145 10.88 -10.88 -9.08
N PRO A 146 9.73 -11.41 -9.54
CA PRO A 146 8.70 -11.90 -8.62
C PRO A 146 9.30 -12.92 -7.64
N SER A 147 8.66 -13.04 -6.46
CA SER A 147 9.12 -14.01 -5.46
C SER A 147 9.12 -15.43 -6.04
N ALA A 148 10.10 -16.23 -5.66
CA ALA A 148 10.22 -17.62 -6.11
C ALA A 148 8.99 -18.44 -5.70
N ASN A 149 8.45 -18.15 -4.51
CA ASN A 149 7.19 -18.73 -4.05
C ASN A 149 6.21 -17.58 -3.76
N PRO A 150 5.15 -17.43 -4.58
CA PRO A 150 4.20 -16.32 -4.41
C PRO A 150 3.47 -16.32 -3.06
N ALA A 151 3.43 -17.45 -2.37
CA ALA A 151 2.78 -17.56 -1.07
C ALA A 151 3.67 -17.01 0.06
N ILE A 152 4.98 -16.88 -0.15
CA ILE A 152 5.93 -16.54 0.91
C ILE A 152 6.44 -15.10 0.84
N GLY A 153 6.76 -14.60 -0.32
CA GLY A 153 7.27 -13.26 -0.50
C GLY A 153 8.75 -13.20 -0.84
N HIS A 154 9.30 -11.99 -0.81
CA HIS A 154 10.70 -11.71 -1.11
C HIS A 154 11.57 -11.91 0.13
N LEU A 155 12.88 -12.02 -0.10
CA LEU A 155 13.84 -12.10 1.01
C LEU A 155 13.68 -10.89 1.93
N GLY A 156 13.56 -11.14 3.22
CA GLY A 156 13.38 -10.09 4.23
C GLY A 156 11.93 -9.72 4.51
N ASP A 157 10.98 -10.23 3.73
CA ASP A 157 9.56 -9.98 3.99
C ASP A 157 9.09 -10.75 5.24
N PRO A 158 8.14 -10.19 6.03
CA PRO A 158 7.57 -10.91 7.16
C PRO A 158 6.83 -12.17 6.72
N GLU A 159 6.83 -13.15 7.60
CA GLU A 159 6.08 -14.39 7.38
C GLU A 159 4.58 -14.12 7.28
N ILE A 160 3.92 -14.76 6.33
CA ILE A 160 2.48 -14.61 6.11
C ILE A 160 1.71 -15.38 7.20
N LYS A 161 0.80 -14.68 7.89
CA LYS A 161 -0.02 -15.23 8.97
C LYS A 161 -1.50 -15.26 8.64
#